data_e3108493805f1b57844ed8e57c61d35d
#
_entry.id   e3108493805f1b57844ed8e57c61d35d
#
_cell.length_a   1.000
_cell.length_b   1.000
_cell.length_c   1.000
_cell.angle_alpha   90.00
_cell.angle_beta   90.00
_cell.angle_gamma   90.00
#
_symmetry.space_group_name_H-M   'P 1'
#
loop_
_entity.id
_entity.type
_entity.pdbx_description
1 polymer ?
#
loop_
_entity_poly.entity_id
_entity_poly.type
_entity_poly.pdbx_seq_one_letter_code
_entity_poly.pdbx_strand_id
1 'polypeptide(L)'
;MNKKIWAVVSREYLTRAKTKGYIIGTLMFPIILIFLFGGIYIFGKAFQPSSQNFPVIDQTGKIYPQMVEMLQDTLKNGSLKFKFSEVKTTNEELESVIEELRSKVLEKQINGFFIIPENILETRQVKYSARNVSNFDDLRDIERVISKSVGNIRLENRGYSPEIIRQEMYAGYINLTSFQVTEKGDVSKSGISNFLLTYVLTYLLMLFIMIYGQTITASVIEEKSQRITETIISSIKPVELMMGKLVGVCLLGITQLFVIGSFVYLLSAYGAPFLLKMGIETPKLLNIIGNLQFTPVIFMFFILYFFMGYLLYATLFAAVGSMVNTTDEGQQFLTPIIFLNIIGFFIMITVAQNPDTPAAFWASLFPFFTPSVMFARIAVSYPSLPSGAILSIFTMGISIYLIITFVAKIYRVGILMYGKKPSLKEALRWMKYK
;
A
#
# COMPACT_ATOMS: atom_id res chain seq x y z
N MET A 1 28.98 -10.20 -23.27
CA MET A 1 28.60 -8.76 -23.31
C MET A 1 29.79 -7.99 -23.89
N ASN A 2 29.57 -7.12 -24.90
CA ASN A 2 30.66 -6.40 -25.60
C ASN A 2 31.38 -5.46 -24.62
N LYS A 3 32.74 -5.35 -24.67
CA LYS A 3 33.54 -4.44 -23.82
C LYS A 3 32.98 -2.99 -23.80
N LYS A 4 32.42 -2.57 -24.93
CA LYS A 4 31.81 -1.24 -25.08
C LYS A 4 30.58 -1.04 -24.20
N ILE A 5 29.67 -2.05 -24.12
CA ILE A 5 28.49 -1.99 -23.26
C ILE A 5 28.92 -1.89 -21.80
N TRP A 6 29.92 -2.70 -21.38
CA TRP A 6 30.41 -2.67 -19.99
C TRP A 6 31.06 -1.32 -19.61
N ALA A 7 31.74 -0.66 -20.54
CA ALA A 7 32.24 0.69 -20.30
C ALA A 7 31.12 1.70 -20.04
N VAL A 8 30.00 1.61 -20.78
CA VAL A 8 28.83 2.45 -20.54
C VAL A 8 28.18 2.12 -19.20
N VAL A 9 28.01 0.84 -18.89
CA VAL A 9 27.46 0.37 -17.59
C VAL A 9 28.27 0.93 -16.42
N SER A 10 29.60 0.76 -16.48
CA SER A 10 30.50 1.25 -15.43
C SER A 10 30.43 2.76 -15.27
N ARG A 11 30.43 3.50 -16.39
CA ARG A 11 30.28 4.96 -16.38
C ARG A 11 28.96 5.36 -15.72
N GLU A 12 27.83 4.85 -16.18
CA GLU A 12 26.49 5.20 -15.65
C GLU A 12 26.37 4.88 -14.16
N TYR A 13 26.85 3.70 -13.76
CA TYR A 13 26.82 3.29 -12.35
C TYR A 13 27.73 4.18 -11.48
N LEU A 14 29.04 4.28 -11.81
CA LEU A 14 30.00 4.97 -10.96
C LEU A 14 29.74 6.48 -10.86
N THR A 15 29.33 7.11 -11.98
CA THR A 15 29.03 8.54 -11.99
C THR A 15 27.90 8.89 -11.05
N ARG A 16 26.88 8.03 -10.96
CA ARG A 16 25.68 8.24 -10.11
C ARG A 16 25.88 7.72 -8.70
N ALA A 17 26.48 6.54 -8.53
CA ALA A 17 26.71 5.94 -7.21
C ALA A 17 27.58 6.82 -6.29
N LYS A 18 28.50 7.60 -6.88
CA LYS A 18 29.37 8.52 -6.15
C LYS A 18 28.75 9.89 -5.86
N THR A 19 27.54 10.16 -6.35
CA THR A 19 26.88 11.45 -6.07
C THR A 19 26.43 11.51 -4.60
N LYS A 20 26.63 12.68 -3.98
CA LYS A 20 26.13 12.93 -2.61
C LYS A 20 24.62 12.66 -2.50
N GLY A 21 23.85 13.03 -3.52
CA GLY A 21 22.41 12.81 -3.56
C GLY A 21 22.04 11.32 -3.51
N TYR A 22 22.72 10.46 -4.27
CA TYR A 22 22.47 9.03 -4.24
C TYR A 22 22.85 8.40 -2.88
N ILE A 23 24.03 8.74 -2.35
CA ILE A 23 24.51 8.20 -1.07
C ILE A 23 23.58 8.61 0.07
N ILE A 24 23.28 9.91 0.17
CA ILE A 24 22.38 10.45 1.19
C ILE A 24 20.99 9.85 1.01
N GLY A 25 20.42 9.84 -0.20
CA GLY A 25 19.12 9.28 -0.48
C GLY A 25 19.03 7.79 -0.12
N THR A 26 20.08 7.01 -0.42
CA THR A 26 20.14 5.58 -0.09
C THR A 26 20.18 5.33 1.42
N LEU A 27 20.98 6.11 2.16
CA LEU A 27 21.09 5.97 3.63
C LEU A 27 19.91 6.58 4.37
N MET A 28 19.36 7.69 3.85
CA MET A 28 18.18 8.34 4.45
C MET A 28 16.88 7.56 4.23
N PHE A 29 16.77 6.81 3.14
CA PHE A 29 15.53 6.11 2.79
C PHE A 29 15.06 5.14 3.90
N PRO A 30 15.90 4.25 4.46
CA PRO A 30 15.54 3.43 5.61
C PRO A 30 15.13 4.26 6.85
N ILE A 31 15.83 5.37 7.09
CA ILE A 31 15.53 6.28 8.20
C ILE A 31 14.16 6.93 8.01
N ILE A 32 13.86 7.39 6.79
CA ILE A 32 12.54 7.93 6.43
C ILE A 32 11.45 6.89 6.63
N LEU A 33 11.68 5.63 6.27
CA LEU A 33 10.72 4.55 6.51
C LEU A 33 10.45 4.36 8.01
N ILE A 34 11.49 4.38 8.86
CA ILE A 34 11.31 4.32 10.32
C ILE A 34 10.51 5.52 10.82
N PHE A 35 10.83 6.73 10.34
CA PHE A 35 10.10 7.93 10.73
C PHE A 35 8.64 7.89 10.27
N LEU A 36 8.39 7.40 9.07
CA LEU A 36 7.04 7.29 8.51
C LEU A 36 6.20 6.27 9.28
N PHE A 37 6.72 5.08 9.50
CA PHE A 37 6.01 4.04 10.27
C PHE A 37 6.00 4.31 11.76
N GLY A 38 7.12 4.76 12.34
CA GLY A 38 7.21 5.19 13.74
C GLY A 38 6.43 6.47 14.01
N GLY A 39 6.44 7.40 13.06
CA GLY A 39 5.64 8.63 13.10
C GLY A 39 4.15 8.33 13.15
N ILE A 40 3.64 7.46 12.28
CA ILE A 40 2.22 7.02 12.33
C ILE A 40 1.87 6.46 13.72
N TYR A 41 2.79 5.70 14.35
CA TYR A 41 2.58 5.18 15.70
C TYR A 41 2.61 6.28 16.75
N ILE A 42 3.58 7.21 16.70
CA ILE A 42 3.70 8.35 17.63
C ILE A 42 2.53 9.32 17.46
N PHE A 43 2.20 9.67 16.21
CA PHE A 43 1.03 10.50 15.90
C PHE A 43 -0.26 9.79 16.29
N GLY A 44 -0.40 8.49 16.05
CA GLY A 44 -1.54 7.71 16.53
C GLY A 44 -1.69 7.71 18.06
N LYS A 45 -0.58 7.84 18.80
CA LYS A 45 -0.62 8.08 20.26
C LYS A 45 -1.01 9.52 20.61
N ALA A 46 -0.50 10.51 19.87
CA ALA A 46 -0.79 11.92 20.09
C ALA A 46 -2.24 12.29 19.72
N PHE A 47 -2.79 11.62 18.70
CA PHE A 47 -4.19 11.72 18.31
C PHE A 47 -5.06 10.63 18.96
N GLN A 48 -4.74 10.22 20.20
CA GLN A 48 -5.65 9.34 20.93
C GLN A 48 -7.02 10.03 21.05
N PRO A 49 -8.10 9.32 20.77
CA PRO A 49 -9.42 9.88 20.93
C PRO A 49 -9.57 10.35 22.37
N SER A 50 -9.92 11.62 22.56
CA SER A 50 -10.41 12.12 23.83
C SER A 50 -11.71 11.41 24.16
N SER A 51 -12.02 11.29 25.45
CA SER A 51 -13.32 10.79 25.87
C SER A 51 -14.43 11.52 25.11
N GLN A 52 -15.29 10.78 24.44
CA GLN A 52 -16.36 11.33 23.59
C GLN A 52 -17.66 11.35 24.38
N ASN A 53 -18.33 12.49 24.40
CA ASN A 53 -19.61 12.68 25.08
C ASN A 53 -20.76 12.53 24.08
N PHE A 54 -21.65 11.58 24.36
CA PHE A 54 -22.82 11.30 23.53
C PHE A 54 -24.11 11.28 24.38
N PRO A 55 -24.89 12.37 24.38
CA PRO A 55 -26.27 12.31 24.84
C PRO A 55 -27.08 11.32 24.01
N VAL A 56 -27.89 10.50 24.68
CA VAL A 56 -28.77 9.50 24.08
C VAL A 56 -30.19 9.78 24.49
N ILE A 57 -31.05 10.01 23.52
CA ILE A 57 -32.50 10.05 23.70
C ILE A 57 -33.01 8.64 23.40
N ASP A 58 -33.31 7.88 24.45
CA ASP A 58 -33.85 6.54 24.32
C ASP A 58 -35.36 6.54 24.66
N GLN A 59 -36.20 6.58 23.63
CA GLN A 59 -37.65 6.57 23.78
C GLN A 59 -38.18 5.18 24.24
N THR A 60 -37.34 4.13 24.13
CA THR A 60 -37.73 2.81 24.63
C THR A 60 -37.47 2.61 26.14
N GLY A 61 -36.55 3.41 26.71
CA GLY A 61 -36.06 3.32 28.08
C GLY A 61 -35.32 2.02 28.42
N LYS A 62 -35.08 1.14 27.44
CA LYS A 62 -34.49 -0.20 27.65
C LYS A 62 -33.10 -0.37 27.01
N ILE A 63 -32.75 0.43 25.99
CA ILE A 63 -31.52 0.28 25.23
C ILE A 63 -30.37 1.02 25.89
N TYR A 64 -30.61 2.23 26.40
CA TYR A 64 -29.60 3.03 27.07
C TYR A 64 -28.86 2.29 28.20
N PRO A 65 -29.56 1.61 29.17
CA PRO A 65 -28.87 0.89 30.22
C PRO A 65 -27.94 -0.22 29.69
N GLN A 66 -28.39 -0.95 28.67
CA GLN A 66 -27.58 -2.01 28.04
C GLN A 66 -26.37 -1.45 27.27
N MET A 67 -26.52 -0.29 26.61
CA MET A 67 -25.41 0.37 25.94
C MET A 67 -24.31 0.76 26.93
N VAL A 68 -24.68 1.37 28.05
CA VAL A 68 -23.72 1.78 29.09
C VAL A 68 -23.01 0.59 29.70
N GLU A 69 -23.69 -0.52 29.91
CA GLU A 69 -23.10 -1.76 30.44
C GLU A 69 -22.13 -2.42 29.45
N MET A 70 -22.46 -2.41 28.15
CA MET A 70 -21.66 -3.10 27.13
C MET A 70 -20.49 -2.27 26.59
N LEU A 71 -20.54 -0.93 26.64
CA LEU A 71 -19.53 -0.01 26.13
C LEU A 71 -18.71 0.61 27.26
N GLN A 72 -18.03 -0.24 28.04
CA GLN A 72 -17.13 0.18 29.11
C GLN A 72 -15.67 0.27 28.64
N ASP A 73 -15.44 0.46 27.34
CA ASP A 73 -14.09 0.59 26.80
C ASP A 73 -13.38 1.78 27.42
N THR A 74 -12.23 1.51 28.04
CA THR A 74 -11.42 2.53 28.70
C THR A 74 -10.24 2.94 27.80
N LEU A 75 -9.97 4.22 27.76
CA LEU A 75 -8.76 4.78 27.20
C LEU A 75 -7.56 4.41 28.08
N LYS A 76 -6.35 4.51 27.54
CA LYS A 76 -5.10 4.20 28.29
C LYS A 76 -4.90 5.02 29.56
N ASN A 77 -5.57 6.15 29.68
CA ASN A 77 -5.57 7.01 30.88
C ASN A 77 -6.61 6.57 31.92
N GLY A 78 -7.32 5.45 31.71
CA GLY A 78 -8.36 4.92 32.61
C GLY A 78 -9.73 5.62 32.47
N SER A 79 -9.88 6.64 31.65
CA SER A 79 -11.19 7.26 31.37
C SER A 79 -11.96 6.45 30.34
N LEU A 80 -13.30 6.48 30.42
CA LEU A 80 -14.16 5.85 29.43
C LEU A 80 -13.94 6.49 28.05
N LYS A 81 -13.84 5.65 27.00
CA LYS A 81 -13.75 6.09 25.61
C LYS A 81 -15.05 6.80 25.18
N PHE A 82 -16.20 6.24 25.60
CA PHE A 82 -17.53 6.79 25.35
C PHE A 82 -18.19 7.14 26.67
N LYS A 83 -18.63 8.39 26.82
CA LYS A 83 -19.47 8.84 27.91
C LYS A 83 -20.86 9.06 27.39
N PHE A 84 -21.77 8.17 27.75
CA PHE A 84 -23.16 8.30 27.41
C PHE A 84 -23.89 9.00 28.55
N SER A 85 -24.79 9.94 28.21
CA SER A 85 -25.70 10.58 29.13
C SER A 85 -27.13 10.42 28.62
N GLU A 86 -28.01 9.93 29.49
CA GLU A 86 -29.44 9.78 29.16
C GLU A 86 -30.11 11.17 29.15
N VAL A 87 -30.84 11.44 28.08
CA VAL A 87 -31.67 12.63 27.98
C VAL A 87 -33.12 12.17 27.92
N LYS A 88 -33.82 12.36 29.03
CA LYS A 88 -35.27 12.04 29.14
C LYS A 88 -36.07 13.20 28.60
N THR A 89 -36.94 12.93 27.66
CA THR A 89 -37.80 13.93 27.02
C THR A 89 -39.19 13.33 26.73
N THR A 90 -40.19 14.17 26.73
CA THR A 90 -41.53 13.82 26.29
C THR A 90 -41.68 14.04 24.80
N ASN A 91 -42.61 13.38 24.12
CA ASN A 91 -42.82 13.53 22.68
C ASN A 91 -43.10 14.99 22.26
N GLU A 92 -43.72 15.78 23.13
CA GLU A 92 -44.03 17.20 22.89
C GLU A 92 -42.79 18.09 22.96
N GLU A 93 -41.77 17.72 23.74
CA GLU A 93 -40.54 18.47 23.94
C GLU A 93 -39.38 17.97 23.06
N LEU A 94 -39.59 16.88 22.32
CA LEU A 94 -38.52 16.23 21.56
C LEU A 94 -37.83 17.14 20.57
N GLU A 95 -38.56 17.95 19.81
CA GLU A 95 -37.98 18.87 18.83
C GLU A 95 -37.15 19.98 19.47
N SER A 96 -37.61 20.54 20.59
CA SER A 96 -36.86 21.57 21.32
C SER A 96 -35.54 21.01 21.91
N VAL A 97 -35.57 19.78 22.45
CA VAL A 97 -34.36 19.11 22.97
C VAL A 97 -33.39 18.76 21.85
N ILE A 98 -33.88 18.32 20.70
CA ILE A 98 -33.04 18.09 19.53
C ILE A 98 -32.33 19.37 19.09
N GLU A 99 -33.00 20.50 19.05
CA GLU A 99 -32.39 21.77 18.65
C GLU A 99 -31.37 22.27 19.68
N GLU A 100 -31.62 22.09 20.98
CA GLU A 100 -30.65 22.33 22.04
C GLU A 100 -29.39 21.46 21.87
N LEU A 101 -29.55 20.15 21.60
CA LEU A 101 -28.43 19.24 21.39
C LEU A 101 -27.64 19.59 20.12
N ARG A 102 -28.32 20.04 19.05
CA ARG A 102 -27.66 20.54 17.84
C ARG A 102 -26.77 21.76 18.14
N SER A 103 -27.28 22.72 18.91
CA SER A 103 -26.51 23.89 19.35
C SER A 103 -25.26 23.46 20.14
N LYS A 104 -25.40 22.51 21.08
CA LYS A 104 -24.27 21.98 21.84
C LYS A 104 -23.23 21.23 20.97
N VAL A 105 -23.66 20.56 19.89
CA VAL A 105 -22.76 19.96 18.89
C VAL A 105 -21.99 21.05 18.12
N LEU A 106 -22.68 22.11 17.71
CA LEU A 106 -22.04 23.23 16.99
C LEU A 106 -21.05 23.98 17.87
N GLU A 107 -21.36 24.17 19.14
CA GLU A 107 -20.48 24.80 20.16
C GLU A 107 -19.36 23.87 20.66
N LYS A 108 -19.28 22.64 20.15
CA LYS A 108 -18.29 21.60 20.56
C LYS A 108 -18.37 21.16 22.02
N GLN A 109 -19.48 21.34 22.67
CA GLN A 109 -19.70 20.88 24.05
C GLN A 109 -19.91 19.36 24.10
N ILE A 110 -20.51 18.78 23.04
CA ILE A 110 -20.72 17.35 22.84
C ILE A 110 -20.22 16.93 21.45
N ASN A 111 -19.85 15.65 21.30
CA ASN A 111 -19.33 15.11 20.04
C ASN A 111 -20.42 14.76 19.03
N GLY A 112 -21.60 14.44 19.52
CA GLY A 112 -22.80 14.07 18.78
C GLY A 112 -23.86 13.56 19.72
N PHE A 113 -25.02 13.15 19.19
CA PHE A 113 -26.08 12.54 19.99
C PHE A 113 -26.84 11.48 19.20
N PHE A 114 -27.45 10.54 19.92
CA PHE A 114 -28.23 9.45 19.36
C PHE A 114 -29.72 9.63 19.72
N ILE A 115 -30.60 9.31 18.77
CA ILE A 115 -32.03 9.22 18.99
C ILE A 115 -32.46 7.80 18.65
N ILE A 116 -32.92 7.09 19.66
CA ILE A 116 -33.43 5.73 19.58
C ILE A 116 -34.96 5.82 19.66
N PRO A 117 -35.66 5.59 18.55
CA PRO A 117 -37.13 5.74 18.53
C PRO A 117 -37.83 4.58 19.26
N GLU A 118 -39.04 4.81 19.73
CA GLU A 118 -39.84 3.82 20.42
C GLU A 118 -40.07 2.56 19.57
N ASN A 119 -40.27 2.74 18.25
CA ASN A 119 -40.51 1.65 17.30
C ASN A 119 -39.23 1.02 16.74
N ILE A 120 -38.09 1.15 17.40
CA ILE A 120 -36.79 0.61 16.93
C ILE A 120 -36.81 -0.89 16.67
N LEU A 121 -37.64 -1.62 17.42
CA LEU A 121 -37.80 -3.07 17.25
C LEU A 121 -38.34 -3.43 15.85
N GLU A 122 -39.07 -2.51 15.20
CA GLU A 122 -39.61 -2.66 13.84
C GLU A 122 -38.72 -2.00 12.79
N THR A 123 -38.41 -0.73 12.98
CA THR A 123 -37.68 0.12 12.01
C THR A 123 -36.22 -0.22 11.92
N ARG A 124 -35.58 -0.69 12.99
CA ARG A 124 -34.14 -0.96 13.10
C ARG A 124 -33.26 0.24 12.69
N GLN A 125 -33.76 1.44 12.89
CA GLN A 125 -33.05 2.67 12.53
C GLN A 125 -32.84 3.54 13.77
N VAL A 126 -31.58 3.95 13.96
CA VAL A 126 -31.17 4.92 14.98
C VAL A 126 -30.65 6.14 14.26
N LYS A 127 -31.06 7.33 14.70
CA LYS A 127 -30.51 8.57 14.15
C LYS A 127 -29.29 8.98 14.95
N TYR A 128 -28.21 9.23 14.28
CA TYR A 128 -26.98 9.81 14.82
C TYR A 128 -26.78 11.20 14.23
N SER A 129 -26.55 12.18 15.07
CA SER A 129 -26.28 13.55 14.66
C SER A 129 -24.98 14.03 15.30
N ALA A 130 -24.04 14.46 14.48
CA ALA A 130 -22.75 14.96 14.92
C ALA A 130 -22.22 15.99 13.93
N ARG A 131 -21.22 16.75 14.34
CA ARG A 131 -20.51 17.69 13.45
C ARG A 131 -19.64 16.96 12.42
N ASN A 132 -19.05 15.85 12.80
CA ASN A 132 -18.23 15.01 11.94
C ASN A 132 -18.67 13.54 12.09
N VAL A 133 -19.05 12.93 10.97
CA VAL A 133 -19.53 11.55 10.90
C VAL A 133 -18.49 10.61 10.31
N SER A 134 -17.23 11.02 10.18
CA SER A 134 -16.16 10.25 9.54
C SER A 134 -15.48 9.22 10.44
N ASN A 135 -15.86 9.13 11.71
CA ASN A 135 -15.32 8.15 12.65
C ASN A 135 -16.07 6.82 12.57
N PHE A 136 -15.87 6.11 11.44
CA PHE A 136 -16.61 4.88 11.12
C PHE A 136 -16.36 3.75 12.10
N ASP A 137 -15.17 3.65 12.70
CA ASP A 137 -14.86 2.55 13.63
C ASP A 137 -15.62 2.69 14.95
N ASP A 138 -15.64 3.89 15.53
CA ASP A 138 -16.39 4.17 16.75
C ASP A 138 -17.89 4.00 16.52
N LEU A 139 -18.41 4.48 15.39
CA LEU A 139 -19.83 4.32 15.05
C LEU A 139 -20.22 2.86 14.86
N ARG A 140 -19.35 2.05 14.25
CA ARG A 140 -19.57 0.61 14.08
C ARG A 140 -19.61 -0.13 15.41
N ASP A 141 -18.76 0.26 16.38
CA ASP A 141 -18.78 -0.33 17.71
C ASP A 141 -20.09 0.00 18.43
N ILE A 142 -20.54 1.25 18.38
CA ILE A 142 -21.82 1.68 18.96
C ILE A 142 -23.00 1.01 18.26
N GLU A 143 -23.01 0.96 16.92
CA GLU A 143 -24.03 0.27 16.13
C GLU A 143 -24.16 -1.21 16.52
N ARG A 144 -23.01 -1.89 16.69
CA ARG A 144 -22.97 -3.30 17.10
C ARG A 144 -23.60 -3.50 18.47
N VAL A 145 -23.34 -2.61 19.41
CA VAL A 145 -23.92 -2.70 20.76
C VAL A 145 -25.41 -2.40 20.76
N ILE A 146 -25.85 -1.36 20.05
CA ILE A 146 -27.29 -1.07 19.90
C ILE A 146 -28.02 -2.25 19.26
N SER A 147 -27.44 -2.81 18.18
CA SER A 147 -28.01 -3.98 17.49
C SER A 147 -28.15 -5.20 18.42
N LYS A 148 -27.14 -5.41 19.27
CA LYS A 148 -27.15 -6.47 20.28
C LYS A 148 -28.22 -6.24 21.34
N SER A 149 -28.33 -5.00 21.82
CA SER A 149 -29.39 -4.61 22.79
C SER A 149 -30.80 -4.81 22.22
N VAL A 150 -31.04 -4.41 20.97
CA VAL A 150 -32.30 -4.68 20.27
C VAL A 150 -32.57 -6.18 20.16
N GLY A 151 -31.53 -6.97 19.85
CA GLY A 151 -31.63 -8.45 19.83
C GLY A 151 -32.02 -9.04 21.16
N ASN A 152 -31.39 -8.58 22.25
CA ASN A 152 -31.68 -9.03 23.61
C ASN A 152 -33.16 -8.74 23.98
N ILE A 153 -33.61 -7.52 23.76
CA ILE A 153 -35.00 -7.12 24.05
C ILE A 153 -36.01 -7.98 23.27
N ARG A 154 -35.71 -8.31 22.02
CA ARG A 154 -36.57 -9.21 21.22
C ARG A 154 -36.62 -10.62 21.78
N LEU A 155 -35.50 -11.14 22.28
CA LEU A 155 -35.42 -12.45 22.90
C LEU A 155 -36.18 -12.46 24.24
N GLU A 156 -35.99 -11.41 25.06
CA GLU A 156 -36.77 -11.23 26.31
C GLU A 156 -38.25 -11.17 26.05
N ASN A 157 -38.69 -10.42 25.03
CA ASN A 157 -40.10 -10.36 24.64
C ASN A 157 -40.67 -11.71 24.15
N ARG A 158 -39.82 -12.68 23.80
CA ARG A 158 -40.17 -14.05 23.44
C ARG A 158 -40.09 -15.01 24.61
N GLY A 159 -39.80 -14.54 25.84
CA GLY A 159 -39.80 -15.33 27.06
C GLY A 159 -38.44 -15.97 27.43
N TYR A 160 -37.36 -15.59 26.78
CA TYR A 160 -36.01 -16.01 27.20
C TYR A 160 -35.54 -15.16 28.37
N SER A 161 -34.93 -15.79 29.42
CA SER A 161 -34.40 -15.02 30.55
C SER A 161 -33.12 -14.26 30.19
N PRO A 162 -32.88 -13.04 30.75
CA PRO A 162 -31.69 -12.27 30.51
C PRO A 162 -30.38 -13.02 30.84
N GLU A 163 -30.38 -13.87 31.87
CA GLU A 163 -29.24 -14.67 32.28
C GLU A 163 -28.86 -15.70 31.20
N ILE A 164 -29.87 -16.41 30.66
CA ILE A 164 -29.64 -17.38 29.57
C ILE A 164 -29.15 -16.69 28.34
N ILE A 165 -29.73 -15.54 27.98
CA ILE A 165 -29.28 -14.73 26.81
C ILE A 165 -27.82 -14.30 26.99
N ARG A 166 -27.42 -13.81 28.15
CA ARG A 166 -26.04 -13.43 28.44
C ARG A 166 -25.09 -14.63 28.32
N GLN A 167 -25.44 -15.74 28.99
CA GLN A 167 -24.60 -16.94 29.04
C GLN A 167 -24.36 -17.52 27.64
N GLU A 168 -25.41 -17.68 26.84
CA GLU A 168 -25.31 -18.23 25.48
C GLU A 168 -24.64 -17.27 24.49
N MET A 169 -24.91 -15.98 24.56
CA MET A 169 -24.29 -15.00 23.69
C MET A 169 -22.79 -14.75 23.99
N TYR A 170 -22.41 -14.83 25.27
CA TYR A 170 -20.98 -14.69 25.64
C TYR A 170 -20.20 -16.00 25.43
N ALA A 171 -20.85 -17.17 25.59
CA ALA A 171 -20.26 -18.48 25.29
C ALA A 171 -19.94 -18.65 23.78
N GLY A 172 -20.62 -17.90 22.90
CA GLY A 172 -20.44 -17.94 21.45
C GLY A 172 -19.29 -17.11 20.89
N TYR A 173 -18.49 -16.42 21.71
CA TYR A 173 -17.29 -15.72 21.23
C TYR A 173 -16.17 -16.70 20.89
N ILE A 174 -16.00 -16.97 19.60
CA ILE A 174 -14.94 -17.83 19.09
C ILE A 174 -13.78 -16.92 18.63
N ASN A 175 -12.60 -17.13 19.22
CA ASN A 175 -11.37 -16.56 18.70
C ASN A 175 -10.89 -17.40 17.51
N LEU A 176 -11.00 -16.88 16.30
CA LEU A 176 -10.54 -17.55 15.10
C LEU A 176 -9.03 -17.34 14.97
N THR A 177 -8.24 -18.37 15.22
CA THR A 177 -6.80 -18.37 14.96
C THR A 177 -6.58 -18.88 13.55
N SER A 178 -5.97 -18.06 12.69
CA SER A 178 -5.70 -18.43 11.30
C SER A 178 -4.39 -19.20 11.19
N PHE A 179 -4.43 -20.36 10.57
CA PHE A 179 -3.25 -21.17 10.22
C PHE A 179 -3.19 -21.31 8.70
N GLN A 180 -2.00 -21.13 8.16
CA GLN A 180 -1.74 -21.47 6.77
C GLN A 180 -1.31 -22.93 6.72
N VAL A 181 -2.02 -23.77 5.95
CA VAL A 181 -1.65 -25.15 5.70
C VAL A 181 -0.46 -25.19 4.73
N THR A 182 0.61 -25.87 5.10
CA THR A 182 1.79 -26.06 4.27
C THR A 182 2.17 -27.54 4.23
N GLU A 183 2.97 -27.95 3.25
CA GLU A 183 3.48 -29.34 3.16
C GLU A 183 4.26 -29.80 4.41
N LYS A 184 4.76 -28.85 5.21
CA LYS A 184 5.52 -29.11 6.46
C LYS A 184 4.67 -28.99 7.72
N GLY A 185 3.35 -28.84 7.59
CA GLY A 185 2.42 -28.65 8.68
C GLY A 185 1.82 -27.23 8.75
N ASP A 186 0.99 -26.99 9.75
CA ASP A 186 0.29 -25.72 9.91
C ASP A 186 1.21 -24.67 10.51
N VAL A 187 1.28 -23.51 9.86
CA VAL A 187 2.03 -22.34 10.36
C VAL A 187 1.04 -21.25 10.75
N SER A 188 1.08 -20.84 12.03
CA SER A 188 0.29 -19.71 12.50
C SER A 188 0.74 -18.44 11.78
N LYS A 189 -0.14 -17.83 11.02
CA LYS A 189 0.12 -16.54 10.34
C LYS A 189 -0.93 -15.52 10.72
N SER A 190 -0.49 -14.33 11.13
CA SER A 190 -1.36 -13.17 11.16
C SER A 190 -1.61 -12.72 9.71
N GLY A 191 -2.80 -12.98 9.19
CA GLY A 191 -3.19 -12.58 7.82
C GLY A 191 -2.96 -11.08 7.55
N ILE A 192 -3.21 -10.25 8.55
CA ILE A 192 -3.02 -8.78 8.46
C ILE A 192 -1.54 -8.41 8.31
N SER A 193 -0.63 -9.02 9.08
CA SER A 193 0.81 -8.69 9.00
C SER A 193 1.40 -9.08 7.65
N ASN A 194 1.03 -10.24 7.11
CA ASN A 194 1.49 -10.68 5.79
C ASN A 194 0.92 -9.81 4.67
N PHE A 195 -0.34 -9.42 4.76
CA PHE A 195 -0.97 -8.52 3.81
C PHE A 195 -0.27 -7.16 3.79
N LEU A 196 -0.03 -6.57 4.97
CA LEU A 196 0.67 -5.28 5.08
C LEU A 196 2.10 -5.35 4.53
N LEU A 197 2.85 -6.42 4.86
CA LEU A 197 4.19 -6.62 4.32
C LEU A 197 4.18 -6.71 2.80
N THR A 198 3.28 -7.52 2.24
CA THR A 198 3.12 -7.67 0.79
C THR A 198 2.77 -6.34 0.14
N TYR A 199 1.85 -5.59 0.71
CA TYR A 199 1.44 -4.28 0.23
C TYR A 199 2.62 -3.29 0.20
N VAL A 200 3.36 -3.19 1.30
CA VAL A 200 4.52 -2.29 1.41
C VAL A 200 5.61 -2.68 0.42
N LEU A 201 5.97 -3.96 0.35
CA LEU A 201 7.01 -4.42 -0.57
C LEU A 201 6.61 -4.19 -2.04
N THR A 202 5.36 -4.47 -2.40
CA THR A 202 4.89 -4.24 -3.78
C THR A 202 4.84 -2.75 -4.12
N TYR A 203 4.43 -1.91 -3.17
CA TYR A 203 4.49 -0.46 -3.35
C TYR A 203 5.92 0.03 -3.55
N LEU A 204 6.86 -0.45 -2.76
CA LEU A 204 8.29 -0.16 -2.94
C LEU A 204 8.80 -0.62 -4.31
N LEU A 205 8.44 -1.82 -4.74
CA LEU A 205 8.81 -2.36 -6.05
C LEU A 205 8.32 -1.43 -7.17
N MET A 206 7.05 -1.02 -7.14
CA MET A 206 6.45 -0.08 -8.07
C MET A 206 7.20 1.27 -8.06
N LEU A 207 7.42 1.83 -6.87
CA LEU A 207 8.08 3.12 -6.67
C LEU A 207 9.52 3.11 -7.23
N PHE A 208 10.29 2.06 -6.95
CA PHE A 208 11.65 1.91 -7.45
C PHE A 208 11.69 1.76 -8.98
N ILE A 209 10.79 0.98 -9.58
CA ILE A 209 10.66 0.87 -11.03
C ILE A 209 10.43 2.26 -11.64
N MET A 210 9.57 3.08 -11.03
CA MET A 210 9.27 4.43 -11.53
C MET A 210 10.44 5.39 -11.36
N ILE A 211 11.07 5.46 -10.20
CA ILE A 211 12.21 6.36 -9.92
C ILE A 211 13.35 6.06 -10.88
N TYR A 212 13.77 4.80 -10.97
CA TYR A 212 14.89 4.43 -11.82
C TYR A 212 14.55 4.47 -13.32
N GLY A 213 13.30 4.20 -13.68
CA GLY A 213 12.80 4.40 -15.04
C GLY A 213 12.89 5.86 -15.47
N GLN A 214 12.35 6.78 -14.67
CA GLN A 214 12.42 8.22 -14.96
C GLN A 214 13.86 8.72 -15.04
N THR A 215 14.78 8.17 -14.25
CA THR A 215 16.21 8.46 -14.32
C THR A 215 16.79 8.16 -15.71
N ILE A 216 16.32 7.10 -16.39
CA ILE A 216 16.72 6.81 -17.78
C ILE A 216 16.25 7.91 -18.72
N THR A 217 14.98 8.31 -18.64
CA THR A 217 14.44 9.38 -19.48
C THR A 217 15.27 10.67 -19.32
N ALA A 218 15.50 11.11 -18.08
CA ALA A 218 16.28 12.30 -17.78
C ALA A 218 17.72 12.21 -18.36
N SER A 219 18.37 11.05 -18.17
CA SER A 219 19.72 10.81 -18.69
C SER A 219 19.78 10.88 -20.22
N VAL A 220 18.78 10.34 -20.92
CA VAL A 220 18.74 10.36 -22.38
C VAL A 220 18.50 11.78 -22.90
N ILE A 221 17.59 12.53 -22.27
CA ILE A 221 17.32 13.93 -22.62
C ILE A 221 18.56 14.80 -22.39
N GLU A 222 19.24 14.64 -21.26
CA GLU A 222 20.45 15.42 -20.93
C GLU A 222 21.56 15.20 -21.95
N GLU A 223 21.89 13.95 -22.27
CA GLU A 223 22.92 13.65 -23.29
C GLU A 223 22.53 14.15 -24.68
N LYS A 224 21.24 14.10 -25.02
CA LYS A 224 20.71 14.62 -26.27
C LYS A 224 20.86 16.15 -26.31
N SER A 225 20.47 16.87 -25.27
CA SER A 225 20.51 18.33 -25.20
C SER A 225 21.95 18.88 -25.25
N GLN A 226 22.90 18.17 -24.66
CA GLN A 226 24.32 18.52 -24.67
C GLN A 226 25.08 18.07 -25.93
N ARG A 227 24.40 17.43 -26.89
CA ARG A 227 25.00 16.85 -28.13
C ARG A 227 26.11 15.83 -27.88
N ILE A 228 26.26 15.36 -26.65
CA ILE A 228 27.23 14.33 -26.26
C ILE A 228 26.97 13.03 -27.04
N THR A 229 25.72 12.81 -27.37
CA THR A 229 25.27 11.64 -28.12
C THR A 229 25.96 11.51 -29.47
N GLU A 230 26.19 12.63 -30.18
CA GLU A 230 26.85 12.62 -31.51
C GLU A 230 28.28 12.06 -31.43
N THR A 231 29.03 12.45 -30.39
CA THR A 231 30.37 11.96 -30.14
C THR A 231 30.39 10.50 -29.71
N ILE A 232 29.43 10.07 -28.89
CA ILE A 232 29.37 8.69 -28.41
C ILE A 232 28.96 7.73 -29.54
N ILE A 233 27.98 8.10 -30.36
CA ILE A 233 27.47 7.25 -31.47
C ILE A 233 28.51 7.02 -32.56
N SER A 234 29.47 7.91 -32.71
CA SER A 234 30.59 7.64 -33.61
C SER A 234 31.42 6.40 -33.21
N SER A 235 31.40 6.03 -31.93
CA SER A 235 32.19 4.93 -31.37
C SER A 235 31.38 3.71 -30.93
N ILE A 236 30.07 3.88 -30.61
CA ILE A 236 29.19 2.86 -30.01
C ILE A 236 27.84 2.87 -30.73
N LYS A 237 27.26 1.70 -31.00
CA LYS A 237 25.91 1.59 -31.59
C LYS A 237 24.87 2.14 -30.63
N PRO A 238 23.79 2.85 -31.09
CA PRO A 238 22.73 3.38 -30.23
C PRO A 238 22.11 2.35 -29.32
N VAL A 239 21.92 1.13 -29.81
CA VAL A 239 21.36 0.01 -29.03
C VAL A 239 22.30 -0.40 -27.88
N GLU A 240 23.62 -0.43 -28.13
CA GLU A 240 24.62 -0.75 -27.10
C GLU A 240 24.67 0.35 -26.03
N LEU A 241 24.50 1.62 -26.41
CA LEU A 241 24.41 2.74 -25.49
C LEU A 241 23.14 2.62 -24.62
N MET A 242 21.98 2.38 -25.24
CA MET A 242 20.72 2.16 -24.52
C MET A 242 20.83 1.01 -23.50
N MET A 243 21.34 -0.15 -23.94
CA MET A 243 21.50 -1.33 -23.06
C MET A 243 22.48 -1.06 -21.92
N GLY A 244 23.59 -0.37 -22.20
CA GLY A 244 24.54 0.03 -21.16
C GLY A 244 23.92 0.94 -20.09
N LYS A 245 23.07 1.90 -20.50
CA LYS A 245 22.32 2.76 -19.58
C LYS A 245 21.33 1.97 -18.76
N LEU A 246 20.51 1.14 -19.40
CA LEU A 246 19.51 0.30 -18.71
C LEU A 246 20.17 -0.55 -17.62
N VAL A 247 21.25 -1.25 -17.96
CA VAL A 247 21.94 -2.12 -17.00
C VAL A 247 22.66 -1.29 -15.91
N GLY A 248 23.30 -0.17 -16.26
CA GLY A 248 24.01 0.68 -15.30
C GLY A 248 23.09 1.28 -14.23
N VAL A 249 21.94 1.80 -14.65
CA VAL A 249 20.93 2.35 -13.70
C VAL A 249 20.21 1.23 -12.93
N CYS A 250 20.01 0.05 -13.54
CA CYS A 250 19.50 -1.12 -12.83
C CYS A 250 20.38 -1.50 -11.64
N LEU A 251 21.69 -1.53 -11.84
CA LEU A 251 22.66 -1.83 -10.78
C LEU A 251 22.58 -0.83 -9.62
N LEU A 252 22.31 0.45 -9.88
CA LEU A 252 22.06 1.44 -8.82
C LEU A 252 20.83 1.05 -7.98
N GLY A 253 19.73 0.71 -8.65
CA GLY A 253 18.51 0.25 -7.98
C GLY A 253 18.76 -1.00 -7.13
N ILE A 254 19.43 -1.99 -7.70
CA ILE A 254 19.76 -3.23 -6.98
C ILE A 254 20.65 -2.93 -5.76
N THR A 255 21.67 -2.07 -5.91
CA THR A 255 22.53 -1.67 -4.79
C THR A 255 21.72 -1.03 -3.67
N GLN A 256 20.81 -0.13 -4.00
CA GLN A 256 19.95 0.52 -3.02
C GLN A 256 19.02 -0.49 -2.33
N LEU A 257 18.45 -1.43 -3.08
CA LEU A 257 17.59 -2.49 -2.52
C LEU A 257 18.36 -3.41 -1.56
N PHE A 258 19.62 -3.73 -1.86
CA PHE A 258 20.48 -4.46 -0.95
C PHE A 258 20.74 -3.71 0.36
N VAL A 259 21.02 -2.40 0.27
CA VAL A 259 21.21 -1.56 1.47
C VAL A 259 19.93 -1.53 2.32
N ILE A 260 18.77 -1.32 1.69
CA ILE A 260 17.49 -1.29 2.40
C ILE A 260 17.16 -2.67 2.99
N GLY A 261 17.33 -3.74 2.21
CA GLY A 261 17.10 -5.11 2.67
C GLY A 261 17.97 -5.51 3.86
N SER A 262 19.26 -5.15 3.79
CA SER A 262 20.21 -5.35 4.91
C SER A 262 19.78 -4.58 6.15
N PHE A 263 19.34 -3.34 5.98
CA PHE A 263 18.87 -2.51 7.08
C PHE A 263 17.59 -3.08 7.72
N VAL A 264 16.60 -3.50 6.91
CA VAL A 264 15.36 -4.14 7.39
C VAL A 264 15.69 -5.45 8.14
N TYR A 265 16.61 -6.25 7.61
CA TYR A 265 17.08 -7.46 8.27
C TYR A 265 17.72 -7.18 9.63
N LEU A 266 18.63 -6.20 9.71
CA LEU A 266 19.27 -5.80 10.97
C LEU A 266 18.25 -5.24 11.97
N LEU A 267 17.29 -4.46 11.50
CA LEU A 267 16.23 -3.94 12.35
C LEU A 267 15.32 -5.05 12.89
N SER A 268 15.00 -6.04 12.06
CA SER A 268 14.22 -7.21 12.48
C SER A 268 14.96 -8.06 13.49
N ALA A 269 16.28 -8.30 13.29
CA ALA A 269 17.09 -9.16 14.15
C ALA A 269 17.46 -8.50 15.50
N TYR A 270 17.74 -7.20 15.48
CA TYR A 270 18.31 -6.49 16.65
C TYR A 270 17.44 -5.36 17.18
N GLY A 271 16.48 -4.88 16.40
CA GLY A 271 15.66 -3.71 16.76
C GLY A 271 14.76 -3.97 17.96
N ALA A 272 14.12 -5.12 18.04
CA ALA A 272 13.25 -5.49 19.15
C ALA A 272 14.03 -5.58 20.49
N PRO A 273 15.17 -6.32 20.59
CA PRO A 273 16.00 -6.33 21.77
C PRO A 273 16.54 -4.95 22.17
N PHE A 274 16.86 -4.11 21.18
CA PHE A 274 17.35 -2.75 21.42
C PHE A 274 16.29 -1.84 22.04
N LEU A 275 15.06 -1.87 21.51
CA LEU A 275 13.94 -1.07 22.04
C LEU A 275 13.55 -1.50 23.46
N LEU A 276 13.58 -2.81 23.76
CA LEU A 276 13.34 -3.32 25.11
C LEU A 276 14.42 -2.85 26.09
N LYS A 277 15.69 -2.81 25.69
CA LYS A 277 16.79 -2.25 26.51
C LYS A 277 16.62 -0.76 26.80
N MET A 278 15.99 -0.01 25.90
CA MET A 278 15.68 1.40 26.09
C MET A 278 14.42 1.66 26.94
N GLY A 279 13.76 0.60 27.47
CA GLY A 279 12.54 0.72 28.24
C GLY A 279 11.30 1.12 27.42
N ILE A 280 11.39 0.98 26.11
CA ILE A 280 10.27 1.29 25.20
C ILE A 280 9.42 0.02 25.03
N GLU A 281 8.41 -0.12 25.84
CA GLU A 281 7.41 -1.17 25.69
C GLU A 281 6.46 -0.82 24.55
N THR A 282 6.68 -1.42 23.38
CA THR A 282 5.80 -1.31 22.22
C THR A 282 5.35 -2.70 21.75
N PRO A 283 4.52 -3.42 22.55
CA PRO A 283 4.17 -4.81 22.27
C PRO A 283 3.57 -5.01 20.87
N LYS A 284 2.75 -4.06 20.40
CA LYS A 284 2.12 -4.14 19.07
C LYS A 284 3.14 -3.96 17.93
N LEU A 285 4.05 -3.00 18.06
CA LEU A 285 5.08 -2.72 17.05
C LEU A 285 6.13 -3.83 16.99
N LEU A 286 6.56 -4.32 18.16
CA LEU A 286 7.47 -5.45 18.29
C LEU A 286 6.86 -6.74 17.73
N ASN A 287 5.58 -6.98 17.97
CA ASN A 287 4.86 -8.12 17.39
C ASN A 287 4.71 -7.99 15.87
N ILE A 288 4.47 -6.79 15.35
CA ILE A 288 4.42 -6.58 13.89
C ILE A 288 5.80 -6.82 13.28
N ILE A 289 6.86 -6.22 13.82
CA ILE A 289 8.23 -6.37 13.31
C ILE A 289 8.73 -7.80 13.45
N GLY A 290 8.52 -8.43 14.61
CA GLY A 290 8.94 -9.81 14.88
C GLY A 290 8.17 -10.86 14.06
N ASN A 291 6.92 -10.56 13.69
CA ASN A 291 6.10 -11.41 12.84
C ASN A 291 6.26 -11.12 11.34
N LEU A 292 7.05 -10.10 10.96
CA LEU A 292 7.42 -9.86 9.57
C LEU A 292 8.31 -11.01 9.10
N GLN A 293 7.71 -12.00 8.45
CA GLN A 293 8.45 -13.11 7.83
C GLN A 293 9.16 -12.64 6.54
N PHE A 294 10.11 -11.72 6.71
CA PHE A 294 10.97 -11.29 5.61
C PHE A 294 12.01 -12.38 5.33
N THR A 295 11.58 -13.40 4.59
CA THR A 295 12.46 -14.51 4.26
C THR A 295 13.41 -14.14 3.11
N PRO A 296 14.64 -14.67 3.09
CA PRO A 296 15.57 -14.46 1.97
C PRO A 296 14.97 -14.84 0.61
N VAL A 297 14.07 -15.81 0.58
CA VAL A 297 13.37 -16.24 -0.64
C VAL A 297 12.44 -15.15 -1.17
N ILE A 298 11.64 -14.53 -0.32
CA ILE A 298 10.77 -13.40 -0.72
C ILE A 298 11.63 -12.24 -1.24
N PHE A 299 12.77 -11.97 -0.59
CA PHE A 299 13.70 -10.93 -1.05
C PHE A 299 14.31 -11.26 -2.42
N MET A 300 14.65 -12.51 -2.67
CA MET A 300 15.13 -12.95 -3.97
C MET A 300 14.08 -12.74 -5.08
N PHE A 301 12.82 -13.10 -4.83
CA PHE A 301 11.72 -12.82 -5.76
C PHE A 301 11.48 -11.31 -5.94
N PHE A 302 11.62 -10.54 -4.89
CA PHE A 302 11.53 -9.08 -4.95
C PHE A 302 12.58 -8.49 -5.91
N ILE A 303 13.85 -8.88 -5.77
CA ILE A 303 14.94 -8.47 -6.66
C ILE A 303 14.68 -8.94 -8.10
N LEU A 304 14.23 -10.18 -8.29
CA LEU A 304 13.94 -10.73 -9.61
C LEU A 304 12.84 -9.93 -10.33
N TYR A 305 11.69 -9.72 -9.67
CA TYR A 305 10.59 -8.98 -10.28
C TYR A 305 10.88 -7.47 -10.39
N PHE A 306 11.68 -6.92 -9.50
CA PHE A 306 12.23 -5.58 -9.67
C PHE A 306 13.09 -5.50 -10.93
N PHE A 307 14.05 -6.40 -11.10
CA PHE A 307 14.94 -6.42 -12.28
C PHE A 307 14.14 -6.53 -13.58
N MET A 308 13.24 -7.50 -13.66
CA MET A 308 12.43 -7.71 -14.86
C MET A 308 11.45 -6.55 -15.12
N GLY A 309 10.75 -6.10 -14.10
CA GLY A 309 9.85 -4.95 -14.20
C GLY A 309 10.58 -3.68 -14.58
N TYR A 310 11.72 -3.43 -13.95
CA TYR A 310 12.58 -2.29 -14.30
C TYR A 310 12.99 -2.35 -15.77
N LEU A 311 13.52 -3.47 -16.27
CA LEU A 311 13.94 -3.59 -17.66
C LEU A 311 12.79 -3.30 -18.65
N LEU A 312 11.60 -3.81 -18.35
CA LEU A 312 10.42 -3.59 -19.18
C LEU A 312 10.03 -2.10 -19.23
N TYR A 313 9.84 -1.50 -18.07
CA TYR A 313 9.41 -0.10 -17.97
C TYR A 313 10.49 0.88 -18.36
N ALA A 314 11.74 0.68 -17.93
CA ALA A 314 12.87 1.55 -18.26
C ALA A 314 13.18 1.57 -19.77
N THR A 315 12.91 0.47 -20.49
CA THR A 315 13.00 0.45 -21.93
C THR A 315 11.98 1.39 -22.58
N LEU A 316 10.74 1.41 -22.09
CA LEU A 316 9.72 2.37 -22.56
C LEU A 316 10.11 3.82 -22.18
N PHE A 317 10.63 4.01 -20.99
CA PHE A 317 11.15 5.32 -20.56
C PHE A 317 12.30 5.81 -21.44
N ALA A 318 13.19 4.90 -21.87
CA ALA A 318 14.26 5.22 -22.81
C ALA A 318 13.72 5.64 -24.20
N ALA A 319 12.65 4.96 -24.69
CA ALA A 319 11.98 5.36 -25.93
C ALA A 319 11.47 6.79 -25.84
N VAL A 320 10.73 7.12 -24.76
CA VAL A 320 10.21 8.48 -24.54
C VAL A 320 11.36 9.49 -24.48
N GLY A 321 12.41 9.24 -23.68
CA GLY A 321 13.58 10.11 -23.57
C GLY A 321 14.26 10.39 -24.92
N SER A 322 14.32 9.40 -25.82
CA SER A 322 14.88 9.59 -27.16
C SER A 322 14.04 10.49 -28.06
N MET A 323 12.70 10.51 -27.85
CA MET A 323 11.76 11.25 -28.70
C MET A 323 11.61 12.73 -28.31
N VAL A 324 11.74 13.05 -27.03
CA VAL A 324 11.51 14.40 -26.51
C VAL A 324 12.81 15.21 -26.40
N ASN A 325 12.68 16.53 -26.25
CA ASN A 325 13.83 17.44 -26.14
C ASN A 325 13.94 18.08 -24.75
N THR A 326 12.86 18.09 -23.96
CA THR A 326 12.83 18.65 -22.60
C THR A 326 12.23 17.66 -21.62
N THR A 327 12.56 17.83 -20.35
CA THR A 327 12.01 17.01 -19.25
C THR A 327 10.52 17.17 -19.11
N ASP A 328 9.97 18.36 -19.31
CA ASP A 328 8.54 18.66 -19.21
C ASP A 328 7.73 17.93 -20.30
N GLU A 329 8.23 17.91 -21.52
CA GLU A 329 7.67 17.09 -22.59
C GLU A 329 7.71 15.61 -22.24
N GLY A 330 8.85 15.18 -21.68
CA GLY A 330 9.03 13.79 -21.21
C GLY A 330 7.95 13.37 -20.23
N GLN A 331 7.67 14.19 -19.23
CA GLN A 331 6.63 13.89 -18.22
C GLN A 331 5.26 13.64 -18.85
N GLN A 332 4.85 14.42 -19.85
CA GLN A 332 3.57 14.24 -20.53
C GLN A 332 3.48 12.89 -21.26
N PHE A 333 4.56 12.49 -21.97
CA PHE A 333 4.62 11.21 -22.68
C PHE A 333 4.80 10.01 -21.75
N LEU A 334 5.33 10.20 -20.54
CA LEU A 334 5.47 9.15 -19.53
C LEU A 334 4.16 8.84 -18.81
N THR A 335 3.22 9.78 -18.78
CA THR A 335 1.96 9.62 -18.04
C THR A 335 1.22 8.31 -18.35
N PRO A 336 1.01 7.87 -19.61
CA PRO A 336 0.34 6.61 -19.89
C PRO A 336 1.08 5.38 -19.34
N ILE A 337 2.43 5.43 -19.35
CA ILE A 337 3.28 4.34 -18.85
C ILE A 337 3.17 4.26 -17.32
N ILE A 338 3.16 5.41 -16.66
CA ILE A 338 2.95 5.51 -15.21
C ILE A 338 1.57 4.98 -14.82
N PHE A 339 0.52 5.33 -15.58
CA PHE A 339 -0.83 4.81 -15.33
C PHE A 339 -0.91 3.28 -15.44
N LEU A 340 -0.22 2.66 -16.40
CA LEU A 340 -0.14 1.20 -16.49
C LEU A 340 0.42 0.56 -15.22
N ASN A 341 1.48 1.16 -14.65
CA ASN A 341 2.07 0.68 -13.41
C ASN A 341 1.12 0.86 -12.21
N ILE A 342 0.43 2.01 -12.14
CA ILE A 342 -0.57 2.30 -11.10
C ILE A 342 -1.74 1.32 -11.19
N ILE A 343 -2.25 1.02 -12.38
CA ILE A 343 -3.32 0.02 -12.58
C ILE A 343 -2.88 -1.34 -12.05
N GLY A 344 -1.64 -1.76 -12.36
CA GLY A 344 -1.08 -3.01 -11.85
C GLY A 344 -1.04 -3.05 -10.31
N PHE A 345 -0.76 -1.91 -9.67
CA PHE A 345 -0.78 -1.80 -8.20
C PHE A 345 -2.20 -1.94 -7.62
N PHE A 346 -3.21 -1.32 -8.23
CA PHE A 346 -4.60 -1.49 -7.78
C PHE A 346 -5.12 -2.91 -7.98
N ILE A 347 -4.78 -3.55 -9.10
CA ILE A 347 -5.10 -4.97 -9.33
C ILE A 347 -4.45 -5.84 -8.24
N MET A 348 -3.22 -5.55 -7.86
CA MET A 348 -2.50 -6.27 -6.81
C MET A 348 -3.25 -6.26 -5.48
N ILE A 349 -3.87 -5.16 -5.08
CA ILE A 349 -4.61 -5.06 -3.81
C ILE A 349 -5.72 -6.13 -3.75
N THR A 350 -6.48 -6.28 -4.83
CA THR A 350 -7.55 -7.29 -4.93
C THR A 350 -6.99 -8.71 -5.00
N VAL A 351 -5.91 -8.89 -5.76
CA VAL A 351 -5.26 -10.19 -5.95
C VAL A 351 -4.57 -10.67 -4.66
N ALA A 352 -4.01 -9.78 -3.85
CA ALA A 352 -3.41 -10.15 -2.57
C ALA A 352 -4.43 -10.72 -1.57
N GLN A 353 -5.71 -10.34 -1.68
CA GLN A 353 -6.80 -10.90 -0.88
C GLN A 353 -7.27 -12.26 -1.41
N ASN A 354 -7.21 -12.48 -2.73
CA ASN A 354 -7.70 -13.68 -3.40
C ASN A 354 -6.69 -14.18 -4.45
N PRO A 355 -5.54 -14.74 -4.03
CA PRO A 355 -4.40 -15.03 -4.93
C PRO A 355 -4.64 -16.17 -5.91
N ASP A 356 -5.59 -17.07 -5.62
CA ASP A 356 -5.80 -18.31 -6.38
C ASP A 356 -6.96 -18.24 -7.39
N THR A 357 -7.55 -17.05 -7.59
CA THR A 357 -8.62 -16.86 -8.56
C THR A 357 -8.09 -16.92 -10.01
N PRO A 358 -8.91 -17.35 -10.99
CA PRO A 358 -8.54 -17.31 -12.41
C PRO A 358 -8.16 -15.91 -12.90
N ALA A 359 -8.84 -14.87 -12.38
CA ALA A 359 -8.51 -13.48 -12.69
C ALA A 359 -7.11 -13.09 -12.19
N ALA A 360 -6.73 -13.52 -10.96
CA ALA A 360 -5.40 -13.32 -10.41
C ALA A 360 -4.33 -14.03 -11.25
N PHE A 361 -4.60 -15.23 -11.73
CA PHE A 361 -3.70 -15.97 -12.61
C PHE A 361 -3.40 -15.19 -13.89
N TRP A 362 -4.42 -14.78 -14.64
CA TRP A 362 -4.23 -14.06 -15.90
C TRP A 362 -3.62 -12.67 -15.70
N ALA A 363 -4.06 -11.92 -14.69
CA ALA A 363 -3.49 -10.62 -14.36
C ALA A 363 -2.00 -10.70 -14.02
N SER A 364 -1.58 -11.78 -13.33
CA SER A 364 -0.19 -12.00 -12.95
C SER A 364 0.71 -12.43 -14.11
N LEU A 365 0.15 -12.85 -15.25
CA LEU A 365 0.88 -13.19 -16.47
C LEU A 365 0.98 -12.02 -17.46
N PHE A 366 0.16 -10.96 -17.28
CA PHE A 366 0.21 -9.80 -18.15
C PHE A 366 1.47 -8.97 -17.85
N PRO A 367 2.40 -8.81 -18.81
CA PRO A 367 3.78 -8.35 -18.54
C PRO A 367 3.88 -7.02 -17.78
N PHE A 368 2.96 -6.08 -18.04
CA PHE A 368 2.98 -4.78 -17.36
C PHE A 368 2.50 -4.87 -15.90
N PHE A 369 1.67 -5.86 -15.56
CA PHE A 369 1.17 -6.04 -14.20
C PHE A 369 1.98 -7.09 -13.43
N THR A 370 2.63 -8.01 -14.14
CA THR A 370 3.38 -9.14 -13.56
C THR A 370 4.32 -8.72 -12.42
N PRO A 371 5.13 -7.64 -12.52
CA PRO A 371 6.06 -7.30 -11.43
C PRO A 371 5.37 -7.06 -10.10
N SER A 372 4.23 -6.39 -10.09
CA SER A 372 3.46 -6.10 -8.88
C SER A 372 2.53 -7.26 -8.48
N VAL A 373 1.78 -7.79 -9.44
CA VAL A 373 0.73 -8.77 -9.17
C VAL A 373 1.29 -10.15 -8.85
N MET A 374 2.26 -10.65 -9.63
CA MET A 374 2.85 -11.97 -9.36
C MET A 374 3.73 -11.94 -8.11
N PHE A 375 4.51 -10.87 -7.89
CA PHE A 375 5.27 -10.73 -6.66
C PHE A 375 4.35 -10.77 -5.43
N ALA A 376 3.22 -10.05 -5.46
CA ALA A 376 2.26 -10.06 -4.36
C ALA A 376 1.65 -11.46 -4.14
N ARG A 377 1.30 -12.19 -5.22
CA ARG A 377 0.83 -13.57 -5.12
C ARG A 377 1.85 -14.47 -4.43
N ILE A 378 3.12 -14.36 -4.81
CA ILE A 378 4.21 -15.13 -4.19
C ILE A 378 4.36 -14.78 -2.70
N ALA A 379 4.36 -13.48 -2.37
CA ALA A 379 4.56 -13.01 -1.00
C ALA A 379 3.45 -13.46 -0.04
N VAL A 380 2.19 -13.43 -0.51
CA VAL A 380 1.03 -13.89 0.28
C VAL A 380 0.99 -15.42 0.39
N SER A 381 1.27 -16.14 -0.70
CA SER A 381 1.17 -17.61 -0.74
C SER A 381 2.37 -18.34 -0.13
N TYR A 382 3.49 -17.64 0.09
CA TYR A 382 4.71 -18.27 0.62
C TYR A 382 4.43 -19.05 1.92
N PRO A 383 4.96 -20.28 2.10
CA PRO A 383 6.04 -20.91 1.34
C PRO A 383 5.61 -21.65 0.06
N SER A 384 4.33 -21.81 -0.22
CA SER A 384 3.87 -22.40 -1.49
C SER A 384 4.02 -21.38 -2.63
N LEU A 385 4.46 -21.85 -3.80
CA LEU A 385 4.55 -21.02 -4.98
C LEU A 385 3.20 -21.04 -5.72
N PRO A 386 2.62 -19.88 -6.06
CA PRO A 386 1.36 -19.84 -6.79
C PRO A 386 1.53 -20.39 -8.21
N SER A 387 0.45 -20.96 -8.74
CA SER A 387 0.40 -21.42 -10.12
C SER A 387 0.77 -20.30 -11.08
N GLY A 388 1.60 -20.61 -12.08
CA GLY A 388 2.06 -19.64 -13.07
C GLY A 388 3.29 -18.81 -12.67
N ALA A 389 3.88 -18.97 -11.48
CA ALA A 389 5.08 -18.22 -11.08
C ALA A 389 6.25 -18.40 -12.08
N ILE A 390 6.56 -19.63 -12.46
CA ILE A 390 7.61 -19.92 -13.44
C ILE A 390 7.19 -19.40 -14.82
N LEU A 391 5.94 -19.62 -15.23
CA LEU A 391 5.42 -19.14 -16.51
C LEU A 391 5.51 -17.62 -16.61
N SER A 392 5.29 -16.89 -15.52
CA SER A 392 5.39 -15.41 -15.50
C SER A 392 6.81 -14.92 -15.80
N ILE A 393 7.84 -15.63 -15.37
CA ILE A 393 9.23 -15.31 -15.69
C ILE A 393 9.48 -15.46 -17.18
N PHE A 394 8.96 -16.53 -17.81
CA PHE A 394 9.09 -16.72 -19.24
C PHE A 394 8.32 -15.67 -20.05
N THR A 395 7.06 -15.39 -19.70
CA THR A 395 6.26 -14.36 -20.37
C THR A 395 6.88 -12.98 -20.25
N MET A 396 7.41 -12.63 -19.08
CA MET A 396 8.16 -11.39 -18.87
C MET A 396 9.45 -11.36 -19.72
N GLY A 397 10.24 -12.43 -19.72
CA GLY A 397 11.47 -12.50 -20.51
C GLY A 397 11.22 -12.29 -22.00
N ILE A 398 10.21 -12.97 -22.55
CA ILE A 398 9.80 -12.81 -23.96
C ILE A 398 9.35 -11.36 -24.21
N SER A 399 8.53 -10.80 -23.32
CA SER A 399 8.00 -9.43 -23.46
C SER A 399 9.12 -8.38 -23.40
N ILE A 400 10.08 -8.54 -22.48
CA ILE A 400 11.24 -7.65 -22.37
C ILE A 400 12.06 -7.71 -23.68
N TYR A 401 12.32 -8.90 -24.20
CA TYR A 401 13.05 -9.07 -25.46
C TYR A 401 12.34 -8.38 -26.61
N LEU A 402 11.03 -8.57 -26.76
CA LEU A 402 10.23 -7.95 -27.81
C LEU A 402 10.22 -6.41 -27.67
N ILE A 403 10.01 -5.90 -26.46
CA ILE A 403 9.98 -4.45 -26.20
C ILE A 403 11.35 -3.82 -26.43
N ILE A 404 12.44 -4.44 -25.99
CA ILE A 404 13.79 -3.94 -26.26
C ILE A 404 14.05 -3.88 -27.77
N THR A 405 13.71 -4.93 -28.52
CA THR A 405 13.92 -4.99 -29.96
C THR A 405 13.09 -3.92 -30.69
N PHE A 406 11.89 -3.69 -30.23
CA PHE A 406 10.98 -2.66 -30.75
C PHE A 406 11.51 -1.25 -30.44
N VAL A 407 11.82 -0.99 -29.18
CA VAL A 407 12.30 0.31 -28.71
C VAL A 407 13.67 0.66 -29.28
N ALA A 408 14.55 -0.33 -29.48
CA ALA A 408 15.86 -0.10 -30.05
C ALA A 408 15.82 0.59 -31.43
N LYS A 409 14.79 0.30 -32.24
CA LYS A 409 14.57 0.97 -33.54
C LYS A 409 14.14 2.43 -33.35
N ILE A 410 13.20 2.67 -32.40
CA ILE A 410 12.75 4.04 -32.07
C ILE A 410 13.90 4.86 -31.51
N TYR A 411 14.65 4.29 -30.56
CA TYR A 411 15.77 4.93 -29.88
C TYR A 411 16.85 5.36 -30.87
N ARG A 412 17.19 4.49 -31.87
CA ARG A 412 18.21 4.79 -32.89
C ARG A 412 17.86 6.03 -33.71
N VAL A 413 16.60 6.20 -34.08
CA VAL A 413 16.18 7.38 -34.86
C VAL A 413 15.94 8.57 -33.94
N GLY A 414 15.27 8.38 -32.82
CA GLY A 414 14.87 9.45 -31.91
C GLY A 414 16.02 10.21 -31.29
N ILE A 415 17.12 9.50 -30.97
CA ILE A 415 18.29 10.12 -30.31
C ILE A 415 19.08 11.06 -31.24
N LEU A 416 18.92 10.90 -32.55
CA LEU A 416 19.55 11.74 -33.58
C LEU A 416 18.66 12.88 -34.09
N MET A 417 17.37 12.87 -33.68
CA MET A 417 16.44 13.90 -34.13
C MET A 417 16.39 15.06 -33.13
N TYR A 418 16.73 16.24 -33.59
CA TYR A 418 16.69 17.50 -32.83
C TYR A 418 15.58 18.41 -33.36
N GLY A 419 14.94 19.17 -32.45
CA GLY A 419 14.07 20.30 -32.80
C GLY A 419 12.68 19.98 -33.32
N LYS A 420 12.33 18.72 -33.56
CA LYS A 420 10.95 18.30 -33.90
C LYS A 420 10.34 17.45 -32.77
N LYS A 421 9.07 17.70 -32.48
CA LYS A 421 8.27 16.82 -31.62
C LYS A 421 7.65 15.72 -32.51
N PRO A 422 8.17 14.48 -32.48
CA PRO A 422 7.57 13.43 -33.27
C PRO A 422 6.20 13.05 -32.68
N SER A 423 5.23 12.85 -33.55
CA SER A 423 3.97 12.24 -33.14
C SER A 423 4.15 10.73 -32.93
N LEU A 424 3.27 10.12 -32.11
CA LEU A 424 3.26 8.66 -31.94
C LEU A 424 3.16 7.91 -33.30
N LYS A 425 2.44 8.48 -34.26
CA LYS A 425 2.37 7.95 -35.64
C LYS A 425 3.73 7.96 -36.35
N GLU A 426 4.52 9.01 -36.17
CA GLU A 426 5.87 9.09 -36.73
C GLU A 426 6.83 8.10 -36.05
N ALA A 427 6.78 8.00 -34.73
CA ALA A 427 7.57 7.01 -33.99
C ALA A 427 7.28 5.58 -34.47
N LEU A 428 6.01 5.25 -34.72
CA LEU A 428 5.63 3.96 -35.29
C LEU A 428 6.11 3.76 -36.74
N ARG A 429 6.25 4.83 -37.55
CA ARG A 429 6.85 4.76 -38.88
C ARG A 429 8.34 4.49 -38.84
N TRP A 430 9.05 4.98 -37.82
CA TRP A 430 10.50 4.75 -37.65
C TRP A 430 10.85 3.26 -37.51
N MET A 431 9.92 2.44 -37.09
CA MET A 431 10.11 0.98 -37.05
C MET A 431 10.33 0.34 -38.42
N LYS A 432 9.90 1.01 -39.49
CA LYS A 432 10.06 0.51 -40.88
C LYS A 432 11.44 0.82 -41.45
N TYR A 433 12.20 1.72 -40.83
CA TYR A 433 13.58 2.02 -41.26
C TYR A 433 14.53 0.93 -40.75
N LYS A 434 15.30 0.34 -41.68
CA LYS A 434 16.29 -0.70 -41.39
C LYS A 434 17.53 -0.14 -40.71
#